data_8668ad7536b66491afd94664d649d99e
#
_entry.id   8668ad7536b66491afd94664d649d99e
#
_cell.length_a   1.000
_cell.length_b   1.000
_cell.length_c   1.000
_cell.angle_alpha   90.00
_cell.angle_beta   90.00
_cell.angle_gamma   90.00
#
_symmetry.space_group_name_H-M   'P 1'
#
loop_
_entity.id
_entity.type
_entity.pdbx_description
1 polymer ?
#
loop_
_entity_poly.entity_id
_entity_poly.type
_entity_poly.pdbx_seq_one_letter_code
_entity_poly.pdbx_strand_id
1 'polypeptide(L)'
;MLPYKKVDPAVLAHPVERRGFVDAPFDYARPEGPRIRIFYRLIPAHGSTPGDSAHPVVVVINGGPGYPSSAYRPLDYDYANPDSPKNGPIDRLKHLLKSYRVLLVDQRGTDGGSAPLDMEDPSIDANEIARSFSSDSQARDHLAVIEEVVPGGEPFFMIAQSYGGMVGMQYLSLTLAGARRPKGIVFSASALPYEDALASSVGRRAEQLKLNLRLREAIPDVEGRLAKVRERLKSLGLNPDQVHGLYSFLGKGVTGVWEKGFAAHLEKLLEMPKEELEKSNRDNFGTVSLLNYILSSANFTPGETDRTIAKRTSELVPYEPWMIDENWVISQAGGGVPWRENFVAAMDKRPPPATPFASVPELRAAIALNSVLFTPADNDAYVPAETYVEAIAKFEVPGSTRIQRLPGGHSAIFLEEGHRAFLAWAGSLA
;
A
#
# COMPACT_ATOMS: atom_id res chain seq x y z
N MET A 1 0.96 -0.48 27.24
CA MET A 1 0.12 0.42 26.39
C MET A 1 1.04 0.98 25.34
N LEU A 2 0.70 0.87 24.06
CA LEU A 2 1.54 1.39 22.98
C LEU A 2 1.68 2.91 23.07
N PRO A 3 2.84 3.46 22.70
CA PRO A 3 3.07 4.91 22.71
C PRO A 3 2.39 5.56 21.51
N TYR A 4 1.48 6.50 21.77
CA TYR A 4 0.75 7.24 20.72
C TYR A 4 1.18 8.71 20.67
N LYS A 5 1.33 9.22 19.46
CA LYS A 5 1.49 10.66 19.21
C LYS A 5 0.14 11.36 19.35
N LYS A 6 0.18 12.65 19.70
CA LYS A 6 -1.03 13.48 19.78
C LYS A 6 -1.57 13.76 18.38
N VAL A 7 -2.85 13.50 18.16
CA VAL A 7 -3.55 13.86 16.91
C VAL A 7 -3.85 15.34 16.89
N ASP A 8 -3.57 16.03 15.78
CA ASP A 8 -3.95 17.42 15.57
C ASP A 8 -5.46 17.51 15.27
N PRO A 9 -6.27 18.19 16.11
CA PRO A 9 -7.70 18.37 15.86
C PRO A 9 -8.02 19.10 14.54
N ALA A 10 -7.09 19.90 14.03
CA ALA A 10 -7.27 20.62 12.77
C ALA A 10 -7.43 19.69 11.56
N VAL A 11 -6.99 18.42 11.67
CA VAL A 11 -7.17 17.42 10.61
C VAL A 11 -8.64 17.20 10.23
N LEU A 12 -9.57 17.44 11.15
CA LEU A 12 -11.02 17.30 10.92
C LEU A 12 -11.64 18.44 10.13
N ALA A 13 -11.09 19.64 10.25
CA ALA A 13 -11.65 20.82 9.60
C ALA A 13 -11.27 20.85 8.12
N HIS A 14 -12.23 20.54 7.23
CA HIS A 14 -12.01 20.63 5.79
C HIS A 14 -13.26 21.16 5.07
N PRO A 15 -13.14 22.16 4.16
CA PRO A 15 -14.30 22.81 3.53
C PRO A 15 -15.02 21.91 2.52
N VAL A 16 -14.36 20.88 1.95
CA VAL A 16 -14.91 20.05 0.88
C VAL A 16 -15.16 18.61 1.33
N GLU A 17 -14.23 18.02 2.09
CA GLU A 17 -14.32 16.63 2.54
C GLU A 17 -15.13 16.51 3.84
N ARG A 18 -15.89 15.41 3.98
CA ARG A 18 -16.35 14.99 5.31
C ARG A 18 -15.26 14.16 5.96
N ARG A 19 -14.74 14.60 7.08
CA ARG A 19 -13.72 13.92 7.88
C ARG A 19 -14.24 13.60 9.27
N GLY A 20 -13.77 12.50 9.83
CA GLY A 20 -14.17 12.11 11.18
C GLY A 20 -13.37 10.97 11.73
N PHE A 21 -13.77 10.56 12.94
CA PHE A 21 -13.27 9.35 13.58
C PHE A 21 -14.42 8.41 13.90
N VAL A 22 -14.15 7.11 13.78
CA VAL A 22 -15.00 6.05 14.31
C VAL A 22 -14.24 5.37 15.44
N ASP A 23 -14.91 5.19 16.58
CA ASP A 23 -14.34 4.45 17.70
C ASP A 23 -14.41 2.95 17.44
N ALA A 24 -13.26 2.27 17.48
CA ALA A 24 -13.13 0.84 17.31
C ALA A 24 -12.46 0.18 18.52
N PRO A 25 -12.68 -1.12 18.80
CA PRO A 25 -11.86 -1.83 19.77
C PRO A 25 -10.38 -1.78 19.41
N PHE A 26 -9.52 -1.56 20.39
CA PHE A 26 -8.08 -1.71 20.19
C PHE A 26 -7.74 -3.17 19.83
N ASP A 27 -8.37 -4.12 20.51
CA ASP A 27 -8.26 -5.56 20.27
C ASP A 27 -9.68 -6.12 20.05
N TYR A 28 -9.99 -6.56 18.85
CA TYR A 28 -11.30 -7.13 18.53
C TYR A 28 -11.59 -8.48 19.22
N ALA A 29 -10.57 -9.15 19.76
CA ALA A 29 -10.78 -10.31 20.61
C ALA A 29 -11.25 -9.92 22.03
N ARG A 30 -11.10 -8.64 22.40
CA ARG A 30 -11.53 -8.07 23.68
C ARG A 30 -12.27 -6.74 23.44
N PRO A 31 -13.48 -6.76 22.85
CA PRO A 31 -14.16 -5.56 22.36
C PRO A 31 -14.53 -4.58 23.47
N GLU A 32 -14.68 -5.05 24.71
CA GLU A 32 -14.93 -4.20 25.90
C GLU A 32 -13.66 -3.56 26.48
N GLY A 33 -12.50 -3.84 25.88
CA GLY A 33 -11.21 -3.29 26.28
C GLY A 33 -10.98 -1.85 25.79
N PRO A 34 -9.72 -1.40 25.76
CA PRO A 34 -9.36 -0.08 25.25
C PRO A 34 -9.88 0.15 23.82
N ARG A 35 -10.21 1.39 23.51
CA ARG A 35 -10.67 1.79 22.18
C ARG A 35 -9.60 2.61 21.46
N ILE A 36 -9.68 2.60 20.12
CA ILE A 36 -8.84 3.38 19.20
C ILE A 36 -9.75 4.15 18.24
N ARG A 37 -9.35 5.35 17.85
CA ARG A 37 -10.10 6.14 16.87
C ARG A 37 -9.54 5.89 15.49
N ILE A 38 -10.40 5.50 14.56
CA ILE A 38 -10.09 5.26 13.15
C ILE A 38 -10.49 6.49 12.34
N PHE A 39 -9.51 7.15 11.74
CA PHE A 39 -9.73 8.33 10.92
C PHE A 39 -10.28 7.95 9.55
N TYR A 40 -11.23 8.73 9.05
CA TYR A 40 -11.74 8.56 7.70
C TYR A 40 -11.89 9.90 6.97
N ARG A 41 -11.91 9.82 5.64
CA ARG A 41 -12.19 10.93 4.73
C ARG A 41 -13.18 10.46 3.69
N LEU A 42 -14.34 11.11 3.60
CA LEU A 42 -15.29 10.94 2.49
C LEU A 42 -15.13 12.14 1.55
N ILE A 43 -14.54 11.88 0.39
CA ILE A 43 -14.21 12.85 -0.64
C ILE A 43 -15.38 12.87 -1.64
N PRO A 44 -16.00 14.01 -1.93
CA PRO A 44 -17.12 14.11 -2.87
C PRO A 44 -16.67 13.84 -4.32
N ALA A 45 -17.60 13.38 -5.16
CA ALA A 45 -17.41 13.40 -6.59
C ALA A 45 -17.25 14.85 -7.10
N HIS A 46 -16.63 15.02 -8.25
CA HIS A 46 -16.42 16.36 -8.82
C HIS A 46 -17.77 17.09 -9.01
N GLY A 47 -17.87 18.31 -8.47
CA GLY A 47 -19.07 19.15 -8.55
C GLY A 47 -20.20 18.76 -7.59
N SER A 48 -19.96 17.80 -6.68
CA SER A 48 -20.95 17.34 -5.69
C SER A 48 -20.50 17.62 -4.24
N THR A 49 -21.29 17.14 -3.28
CA THR A 49 -20.99 17.19 -1.85
C THR A 49 -20.78 15.78 -1.28
N PRO A 50 -20.14 15.62 -0.11
CA PRO A 50 -19.99 14.30 0.51
C PRO A 50 -21.32 13.57 0.80
N GLY A 51 -22.43 14.32 0.96
CA GLY A 51 -23.76 13.77 1.20
C GLY A 51 -24.57 13.43 -0.07
N ASP A 52 -24.02 13.68 -1.26
CA ASP A 52 -24.74 13.46 -2.52
C ASP A 52 -24.82 11.98 -2.88
N SER A 53 -25.97 11.35 -2.61
CA SER A 53 -26.21 9.92 -2.88
C SER A 53 -26.38 9.57 -4.37
N ALA A 54 -26.44 10.57 -5.28
CA ALA A 54 -26.45 10.30 -6.72
C ALA A 54 -25.14 9.67 -7.20
N HIS A 55 -24.05 9.88 -6.44
CA HIS A 55 -22.75 9.28 -6.70
C HIS A 55 -22.48 8.14 -5.70
N PRO A 56 -22.42 6.87 -6.14
CA PRO A 56 -22.10 5.75 -5.25
C PRO A 56 -20.72 5.91 -4.59
N VAL A 57 -20.52 5.22 -3.46
CA VAL A 57 -19.25 5.25 -2.74
C VAL A 57 -18.29 4.18 -3.26
N VAL A 58 -17.03 4.54 -3.47
CA VAL A 58 -15.91 3.59 -3.59
C VAL A 58 -15.06 3.69 -2.33
N VAL A 59 -14.95 2.60 -1.61
CA VAL A 59 -14.03 2.47 -0.46
C VAL A 59 -12.68 2.03 -0.98
N VAL A 60 -11.65 2.81 -0.75
CA VAL A 60 -10.28 2.44 -1.15
C VAL A 60 -9.54 1.91 0.08
N ILE A 61 -9.19 0.62 0.01
CA ILE A 61 -8.33 -0.05 1.00
C ILE A 61 -6.90 0.11 0.52
N ASN A 62 -6.15 0.96 1.20
CA ASN A 62 -4.81 1.33 0.78
C ASN A 62 -3.75 0.24 1.07
N GLY A 63 -2.67 0.32 0.30
CA GLY A 63 -1.49 -0.51 0.41
C GLY A 63 -0.62 -0.19 1.62
N GLY A 64 0.58 -0.64 1.58
CA GLY A 64 1.57 -0.57 2.66
C GLY A 64 2.04 -1.99 3.01
N PRO A 65 1.89 -2.45 4.24
CA PRO A 65 1.15 -1.89 5.40
C PRO A 65 1.78 -0.65 6.04
N GLY A 66 1.00 0.03 6.89
CA GLY A 66 1.49 1.17 7.67
C GLY A 66 1.55 2.50 6.90
N TYR A 67 0.72 2.67 5.85
CA TYR A 67 0.60 3.92 5.11
C TYR A 67 -0.75 4.61 5.38
N PRO A 68 -0.76 5.94 5.59
CA PRO A 68 -1.98 6.71 5.81
C PRO A 68 -2.77 6.92 4.51
N SER A 69 -4.04 7.30 4.63
CA SER A 69 -4.90 7.67 3.50
C SER A 69 -4.37 8.88 2.71
N SER A 70 -3.54 9.72 3.34
CA SER A 70 -2.86 10.85 2.69
C SER A 70 -1.91 10.43 1.56
N ALA A 71 -1.51 9.15 1.50
CA ALA A 71 -0.76 8.60 0.37
C ALA A 71 -1.55 8.59 -0.95
N TYR A 72 -2.88 8.63 -0.91
CA TYR A 72 -3.73 8.75 -2.11
C TYR A 72 -4.03 10.19 -2.47
N ARG A 73 -4.22 11.05 -1.50
CA ARG A 73 -4.44 12.48 -1.65
C ARG A 73 -3.99 13.21 -0.38
N PRO A 74 -3.11 14.22 -0.45
CA PRO A 74 -2.65 14.98 0.72
C PRO A 74 -3.80 15.48 1.59
N LEU A 75 -3.56 15.65 2.90
CA LEU A 75 -4.57 16.16 3.83
C LEU A 75 -4.93 17.63 3.56
N ASP A 76 -3.97 18.39 3.05
CA ASP A 76 -4.08 19.80 2.68
C ASP A 76 -4.26 20.02 1.18
N TYR A 77 -4.86 19.02 0.46
CA TYR A 77 -5.11 19.07 -0.97
C TYR A 77 -5.87 20.37 -1.34
N ASP A 78 -5.33 21.09 -2.31
CA ASP A 78 -5.92 22.34 -2.80
C ASP A 78 -6.98 22.07 -3.87
N TYR A 79 -8.24 21.97 -3.44
CA TYR A 79 -9.39 21.75 -4.33
C TYR A 79 -9.70 22.94 -5.24
N ALA A 80 -9.29 24.16 -4.84
CA ALA A 80 -9.48 25.36 -5.66
C ALA A 80 -8.46 25.43 -6.81
N ASN A 81 -7.28 24.82 -6.61
CA ASN A 81 -6.25 24.72 -7.63
C ASN A 81 -5.70 23.30 -7.70
N PRO A 82 -6.37 22.38 -8.45
CA PRO A 82 -5.94 20.99 -8.59
C PRO A 82 -4.52 20.79 -9.13
N ASP A 83 -4.00 21.75 -9.86
CA ASP A 83 -2.63 21.72 -10.41
C ASP A 83 -1.59 22.35 -9.46
N SER A 84 -1.99 22.69 -8.24
CA SER A 84 -1.10 23.21 -7.19
C SER A 84 0.05 22.23 -6.90
N PRO A 85 1.31 22.70 -6.78
CA PRO A 85 2.44 21.89 -6.36
C PRO A 85 2.22 21.18 -5.00
N LYS A 86 1.36 21.72 -4.13
CA LYS A 86 0.96 21.09 -2.86
C LYS A 86 0.26 19.76 -3.03
N ASN A 87 -0.44 19.58 -4.15
CA ASN A 87 -1.22 18.37 -4.42
C ASN A 87 -0.36 17.16 -4.79
N GLY A 88 0.96 17.36 -4.90
CA GLY A 88 1.87 16.31 -5.34
C GLY A 88 1.75 16.03 -6.85
N PRO A 89 2.65 15.20 -7.39
CA PRO A 89 2.75 14.98 -8.83
C PRO A 89 1.64 14.09 -9.41
N ILE A 90 0.92 13.33 -8.57
CA ILE A 90 -0.08 12.35 -9.03
C ILE A 90 -1.30 12.39 -8.10
N ASP A 91 -2.44 12.82 -8.63
CA ASP A 91 -3.74 12.64 -7.98
C ASP A 91 -4.30 11.26 -8.36
N ARG A 92 -4.12 10.27 -7.48
CA ARG A 92 -4.59 8.90 -7.69
C ARG A 92 -6.11 8.78 -7.73
N LEU A 93 -6.84 9.75 -7.18
CA LEU A 93 -8.30 9.70 -7.11
C LEU A 93 -8.99 10.44 -8.26
N LYS A 94 -8.24 11.19 -9.08
CA LYS A 94 -8.75 12.06 -10.14
C LYS A 94 -9.81 11.40 -11.03
N HIS A 95 -9.57 10.17 -11.44
CA HIS A 95 -10.49 9.47 -12.34
C HIS A 95 -11.72 8.91 -11.61
N LEU A 96 -11.53 8.34 -10.40
CA LEU A 96 -12.64 7.82 -9.58
C LEU A 96 -13.63 8.93 -9.23
N LEU A 97 -13.15 10.11 -8.85
CA LEU A 97 -13.97 11.25 -8.45
C LEU A 97 -14.80 11.87 -9.58
N LYS A 98 -14.63 11.42 -10.83
CA LYS A 98 -15.55 11.80 -11.92
C LYS A 98 -16.95 11.19 -11.76
N SER A 99 -17.06 10.05 -11.08
CA SER A 99 -18.31 9.27 -11.02
C SER A 99 -18.66 8.78 -9.61
N TYR A 100 -17.73 8.81 -8.67
CA TYR A 100 -17.89 8.23 -7.33
C TYR A 100 -17.45 9.20 -6.25
N ARG A 101 -18.10 9.11 -5.09
CA ARG A 101 -17.51 9.56 -3.83
C ARG A 101 -16.46 8.54 -3.39
N VAL A 102 -15.35 8.98 -2.82
CA VAL A 102 -14.30 8.08 -2.38
C VAL A 102 -14.16 8.12 -0.86
N LEU A 103 -14.33 6.97 -0.22
CA LEU A 103 -14.09 6.79 1.21
C LEU A 103 -12.70 6.22 1.40
N LEU A 104 -11.85 6.98 2.07
CA LEU A 104 -10.53 6.58 2.54
C LEU A 104 -10.58 6.33 4.04
N VAL A 105 -10.00 5.22 4.49
CA VAL A 105 -9.89 4.85 5.91
C VAL A 105 -8.41 4.69 6.22
N ASP A 106 -7.94 5.37 7.26
CA ASP A 106 -6.55 5.23 7.70
C ASP A 106 -6.29 3.87 8.32
N GLN A 107 -5.12 3.34 8.04
CA GLN A 107 -4.63 2.17 8.77
C GLN A 107 -4.25 2.57 10.20
N ARG A 108 -4.43 1.65 11.14
CA ARG A 108 -4.04 1.81 12.54
C ARG A 108 -2.58 2.19 12.68
N GLY A 109 -2.28 3.12 13.57
CA GLY A 109 -0.91 3.53 13.88
C GLY A 109 -0.25 4.46 12.86
N THR A 110 -1.01 4.97 11.86
CA THR A 110 -0.47 5.85 10.84
C THR A 110 -0.59 7.34 11.19
N ASP A 111 0.26 8.17 10.59
CA ASP A 111 0.32 9.61 10.85
C ASP A 111 -0.86 10.42 10.26
N GLY A 112 -1.77 9.78 9.51
CA GLY A 112 -2.92 10.45 8.91
C GLY A 112 -4.03 10.85 9.89
N GLY A 113 -4.01 10.34 11.12
CA GLY A 113 -4.99 10.67 12.15
C GLY A 113 -5.51 9.49 12.97
N SER A 114 -5.30 8.26 12.54
CA SER A 114 -5.75 7.04 13.24
C SER A 114 -4.80 6.63 14.36
N ALA A 115 -4.84 7.35 15.50
CA ALA A 115 -4.00 7.06 16.66
C ALA A 115 -2.55 6.73 16.27
N PRO A 116 -1.79 7.71 15.72
CA PRO A 116 -0.46 7.46 15.21
C PRO A 116 0.47 6.95 16.29
N LEU A 117 1.20 5.85 15.99
CA LEU A 117 2.19 5.31 16.91
C LEU A 117 3.47 6.13 16.89
N ASP A 118 4.08 6.29 18.05
CA ASP A 118 5.43 6.79 18.17
C ASP A 118 6.42 5.65 17.94
N MET A 119 6.76 5.40 16.68
CA MET A 119 7.70 4.35 16.28
C MET A 119 9.16 4.64 16.66
N GLU A 120 9.42 5.80 17.29
CA GLU A 120 10.73 6.11 17.87
C GLU A 120 10.85 5.65 19.34
N ASP A 121 9.71 5.27 19.97
CA ASP A 121 9.71 4.82 21.35
C ASP A 121 10.22 3.38 21.46
N PRO A 122 11.30 3.13 22.23
CA PRO A 122 11.88 1.81 22.38
C PRO A 122 10.99 0.81 23.15
N SER A 123 9.87 1.24 23.74
CA SER A 123 8.91 0.36 24.41
C SER A 123 7.95 -0.36 23.46
N ILE A 124 8.09 -0.18 22.15
CA ILE A 124 7.26 -0.85 21.14
C ILE A 124 7.32 -2.37 21.30
N ASP A 125 6.15 -3.01 21.32
CA ASP A 125 5.99 -4.46 21.30
C ASP A 125 5.49 -4.92 19.92
N ALA A 126 6.37 -5.60 19.18
CA ALA A 126 6.05 -6.13 17.86
C ALA A 126 4.87 -7.09 17.87
N ASN A 127 4.72 -7.91 18.91
CA ASN A 127 3.63 -8.88 19.00
C ASN A 127 2.28 -8.19 19.29
N GLU A 128 2.29 -7.12 20.09
CA GLU A 128 1.08 -6.33 20.34
C GLU A 128 0.63 -5.60 19.06
N ILE A 129 1.57 -5.01 18.31
CA ILE A 129 1.29 -4.38 17.00
C ILE A 129 0.78 -5.41 16.01
N ALA A 130 1.45 -6.54 15.83
CA ALA A 130 1.06 -7.57 14.87
C ALA A 130 -0.37 -8.10 15.14
N ARG A 131 -0.76 -8.25 16.41
CA ARG A 131 -2.12 -8.67 16.77
C ARG A 131 -3.15 -7.58 16.58
N SER A 132 -2.88 -6.38 17.12
CA SER A 132 -3.88 -5.31 17.21
C SER A 132 -4.03 -4.47 15.95
N PHE A 133 -3.02 -4.47 15.06
CA PHE A 133 -3.03 -3.76 13.78
C PHE A 133 -3.04 -4.69 12.56
N SER A 134 -3.39 -5.95 12.76
CA SER A 134 -3.48 -6.98 11.70
C SER A 134 -4.45 -6.59 10.58
N SER A 135 -4.35 -7.28 9.45
CA SER A 135 -5.30 -7.12 8.34
C SER A 135 -6.74 -7.46 8.75
N ASP A 136 -6.97 -8.39 9.69
CA ASP A 136 -8.30 -8.68 10.26
C ASP A 136 -8.84 -7.46 11.03
N SER A 137 -8.03 -6.87 11.91
CA SER A 137 -8.44 -5.67 12.65
C SER A 137 -8.77 -4.51 11.71
N GLN A 138 -7.97 -4.31 10.66
CA GLN A 138 -8.21 -3.27 9.66
C GLN A 138 -9.48 -3.54 8.83
N ALA A 139 -9.78 -4.79 8.49
CA ALA A 139 -11.03 -5.14 7.80
C ALA A 139 -12.27 -4.81 8.65
N ARG A 140 -12.22 -5.06 9.96
CA ARG A 140 -13.27 -4.69 10.91
C ARG A 140 -13.38 -3.17 11.09
N ASP A 141 -12.27 -2.45 11.05
CA ASP A 141 -12.28 -0.99 11.05
C ASP A 141 -12.97 -0.44 9.82
N HIS A 142 -12.67 -0.98 8.63
CA HIS A 142 -13.37 -0.60 7.40
C HIS A 142 -14.87 -0.87 7.51
N LEU A 143 -15.27 -2.03 8.06
CA LEU A 143 -16.68 -2.34 8.29
C LEU A 143 -17.34 -1.30 9.20
N ALA A 144 -16.74 -1.00 10.35
CA ALA A 144 -17.26 -0.02 11.31
C ALA A 144 -17.40 1.39 10.68
N VAL A 145 -16.41 1.81 9.89
CA VAL A 145 -16.46 3.10 9.17
C VAL A 145 -17.53 3.09 8.08
N ILE A 146 -17.67 2.00 7.33
CA ILE A 146 -18.70 1.88 6.29
C ILE A 146 -20.10 1.94 6.91
N GLU A 147 -20.35 1.26 8.03
CA GLU A 147 -21.64 1.27 8.73
C GLU A 147 -21.99 2.66 9.26
N GLU A 148 -21.02 3.43 9.74
CA GLU A 148 -21.22 4.80 10.25
C GLU A 148 -21.38 5.84 9.14
N VAL A 149 -20.60 5.70 8.05
CA VAL A 149 -20.41 6.79 7.07
C VAL A 149 -21.26 6.62 5.82
N VAL A 150 -21.46 5.38 5.38
CA VAL A 150 -22.25 5.06 4.17
C VAL A 150 -23.67 4.69 4.58
N PRO A 151 -24.71 5.47 4.22
CA PRO A 151 -26.09 5.23 4.63
C PRO A 151 -26.55 3.79 4.39
N GLY A 152 -27.37 3.26 5.30
CA GLY A 152 -27.92 1.92 5.18
C GLY A 152 -28.70 1.76 3.86
N GLY A 153 -28.41 0.68 3.12
CA GLY A 153 -29.01 0.41 1.80
C GLY A 153 -28.32 1.10 0.62
N GLU A 154 -27.44 2.06 0.83
CA GLU A 154 -26.66 2.65 -0.27
C GLU A 154 -25.62 1.64 -0.76
N PRO A 155 -25.57 1.34 -2.10
CA PRO A 155 -24.56 0.44 -2.65
C PRO A 155 -23.19 1.09 -2.63
N PHE A 156 -22.15 0.30 -2.36
CA PHE A 156 -20.78 0.74 -2.42
C PHE A 156 -19.90 -0.31 -3.12
N PHE A 157 -18.77 0.14 -3.65
CA PHE A 157 -17.73 -0.69 -4.21
C PHE A 157 -16.48 -0.63 -3.33
N MET A 158 -15.58 -1.58 -3.50
CA MET A 158 -14.27 -1.56 -2.84
C MET A 158 -13.15 -1.70 -3.87
N ILE A 159 -12.04 -1.01 -3.63
CA ILE A 159 -10.77 -1.21 -4.34
C ILE A 159 -9.71 -1.53 -3.29
N ALA A 160 -9.24 -2.77 -3.30
CA ALA A 160 -8.18 -3.25 -2.43
C ALA A 160 -6.86 -3.27 -3.22
N GLN A 161 -5.92 -2.39 -2.86
CA GLN A 161 -4.67 -2.22 -3.60
C GLN A 161 -3.47 -2.66 -2.77
N SER A 162 -2.54 -3.45 -3.37
CA SER A 162 -1.32 -3.89 -2.70
C SER A 162 -1.63 -4.68 -1.41
N TYR A 163 -1.04 -4.33 -0.26
CA TYR A 163 -1.40 -4.88 1.06
C TYR A 163 -2.91 -4.82 1.34
N GLY A 164 -3.60 -3.82 0.80
CA GLY A 164 -5.06 -3.76 0.89
C GLY A 164 -5.76 -5.03 0.41
N GLY A 165 -5.12 -5.86 -0.40
CA GLY A 165 -5.62 -7.19 -0.79
C GLY A 165 -5.79 -8.13 0.41
N MET A 166 -4.82 -8.16 1.34
CA MET A 166 -4.94 -8.92 2.59
C MET A 166 -6.14 -8.44 3.42
N VAL A 167 -6.31 -7.12 3.56
CA VAL A 167 -7.45 -6.51 4.27
C VAL A 167 -8.77 -6.80 3.56
N GLY A 168 -8.79 -6.70 2.22
CA GLY A 168 -9.98 -6.99 1.40
C GLY A 168 -10.42 -8.45 1.49
N MET A 169 -9.48 -9.42 1.55
CA MET A 169 -9.80 -10.84 1.76
C MET A 169 -10.38 -11.08 3.15
N GLN A 170 -9.84 -10.42 4.19
CA GLN A 170 -10.43 -10.45 5.53
C GLN A 170 -11.84 -9.84 5.53
N TYR A 171 -12.04 -8.71 4.84
CA TYR A 171 -13.38 -8.10 4.72
C TYR A 171 -14.39 -9.05 4.05
N LEU A 172 -14.00 -9.73 2.95
CA LEU A 172 -14.85 -10.73 2.31
C LEU A 172 -15.24 -11.85 3.29
N SER A 173 -14.32 -12.30 4.16
CA SER A 173 -14.63 -13.31 5.17
C SER A 173 -15.71 -12.83 6.15
N LEU A 174 -15.72 -11.55 6.52
CA LEU A 174 -16.75 -10.98 7.39
C LEU A 174 -18.13 -11.02 6.72
N THR A 175 -18.24 -11.01 5.39
CA THR A 175 -19.52 -11.11 4.70
C THR A 175 -20.19 -12.47 4.88
N LEU A 176 -19.46 -13.54 5.17
CA LEU A 176 -20.01 -14.85 5.55
C LEU A 176 -20.72 -14.77 6.92
N ALA A 177 -20.25 -13.92 7.80
CA ALA A 177 -20.83 -13.67 9.12
C ALA A 177 -21.92 -12.56 9.10
N GLY A 178 -22.38 -12.13 7.93
CA GLY A 178 -23.44 -11.16 7.78
C GLY A 178 -22.98 -9.70 7.68
N ALA A 179 -21.67 -9.42 7.59
CA ALA A 179 -21.20 -8.05 7.34
C ALA A 179 -21.75 -7.51 6.01
N ARG A 180 -21.90 -6.19 5.94
CA ARG A 180 -22.43 -5.48 4.77
C ARG A 180 -21.58 -5.77 3.53
N ARG A 181 -22.24 -6.25 2.46
CA ARG A 181 -21.58 -6.66 1.21
C ARG A 181 -21.36 -5.45 0.29
N PRO A 182 -20.18 -5.30 -0.33
CA PRO A 182 -20.01 -4.39 -1.44
C PRO A 182 -20.79 -4.91 -2.66
N LYS A 183 -21.21 -4.03 -3.54
CA LYS A 183 -21.72 -4.40 -4.86
C LYS A 183 -20.68 -5.14 -5.69
N GLY A 184 -19.42 -4.81 -5.48
CA GLY A 184 -18.27 -5.53 -6.00
C GLY A 184 -16.96 -5.05 -5.38
N ILE A 185 -15.94 -5.89 -5.44
CA ILE A 185 -14.58 -5.58 -4.96
C ILE A 185 -13.54 -5.83 -6.04
N VAL A 186 -12.64 -4.87 -6.22
CA VAL A 186 -11.47 -4.98 -7.09
C VAL A 186 -10.24 -5.26 -6.23
N PHE A 187 -9.51 -6.31 -6.55
CA PHE A 187 -8.17 -6.58 -6.03
C PHE A 187 -7.16 -6.15 -7.09
N SER A 188 -6.49 -5.02 -6.85
CA SER A 188 -5.58 -4.44 -7.83
C SER A 188 -4.14 -4.53 -7.38
N ALA A 189 -3.32 -5.26 -8.15
CA ALA A 189 -1.90 -5.43 -7.80
C ALA A 189 -1.76 -5.80 -6.31
N SER A 190 -2.53 -6.78 -5.87
CA SER A 190 -2.80 -7.07 -4.47
C SER A 190 -2.00 -8.24 -3.95
N ALA A 191 -1.43 -8.11 -2.76
CA ALA A 191 -0.98 -9.26 -2.01
C ALA A 191 -2.18 -10.11 -1.56
N LEU A 192 -2.09 -11.42 -1.71
CA LEU A 192 -3.14 -12.36 -1.34
C LEU A 192 -2.65 -13.31 -0.24
N PRO A 193 -3.54 -13.82 0.62
CA PRO A 193 -3.15 -14.79 1.66
C PRO A 193 -2.70 -16.12 1.03
N TYR A 194 -1.93 -16.90 1.80
CA TYR A 194 -1.43 -18.23 1.41
C TYR A 194 -0.45 -18.24 0.23
N GLU A 195 0.20 -17.13 -0.08
CA GLU A 195 1.35 -17.12 -0.95
C GLU A 195 2.57 -17.72 -0.23
N ASP A 196 3.42 -18.43 -0.97
CA ASP A 196 4.74 -18.81 -0.48
C ASP A 196 5.62 -17.55 -0.44
N ALA A 197 6.05 -17.16 0.76
CA ALA A 197 6.78 -15.92 0.98
C ALA A 197 8.10 -15.85 0.20
N LEU A 198 8.84 -16.98 0.14
CA LEU A 198 10.11 -17.01 -0.59
C LEU A 198 9.88 -17.01 -2.09
N ALA A 199 8.96 -17.82 -2.59
CA ALA A 199 8.62 -17.86 -4.02
C ALA A 199 8.09 -16.50 -4.51
N SER A 200 7.21 -15.85 -3.73
CA SER A 200 6.69 -14.51 -4.03
C SER A 200 7.81 -13.46 -4.05
N SER A 201 8.74 -13.51 -3.09
CA SER A 201 9.88 -12.59 -3.04
C SER A 201 10.87 -12.83 -4.20
N VAL A 202 11.13 -14.09 -4.56
CA VAL A 202 11.95 -14.47 -5.72
C VAL A 202 11.31 -13.98 -7.01
N GLY A 203 10.01 -14.18 -7.20
CA GLY A 203 9.26 -13.68 -8.35
C GLY A 203 9.32 -12.15 -8.47
N ARG A 204 9.11 -11.43 -7.38
CA ARG A 204 9.23 -9.97 -7.31
C ARG A 204 10.64 -9.50 -7.69
N ARG A 205 11.67 -10.11 -7.12
CA ARG A 205 13.06 -9.76 -7.44
C ARG A 205 13.42 -10.06 -8.89
N ALA A 206 12.93 -11.16 -9.44
CA ALA A 206 13.12 -11.49 -10.86
C ALA A 206 12.44 -10.46 -11.79
N GLU A 207 11.28 -9.95 -11.43
CA GLU A 207 10.61 -8.89 -12.18
C GLU A 207 11.37 -7.56 -12.07
N GLN A 208 11.83 -7.18 -10.90
CA GLN A 208 12.68 -6.00 -10.72
C GLN A 208 14.00 -6.11 -11.50
N LEU A 209 14.57 -7.31 -11.63
CA LEU A 209 15.71 -7.56 -12.51
C LEU A 209 15.39 -7.21 -13.97
N LYS A 210 14.26 -7.70 -14.50
CA LYS A 210 13.82 -7.35 -15.86
C LYS A 210 13.62 -5.85 -16.03
N LEU A 211 13.04 -5.17 -15.03
CA LEU A 211 12.84 -3.72 -15.08
C LEU A 211 14.18 -2.95 -15.05
N ASN A 212 15.17 -3.41 -14.26
CA ASN A 212 16.52 -2.83 -14.30
C ASN A 212 17.17 -3.02 -15.68
N LEU A 213 17.08 -4.21 -16.28
CA LEU A 213 17.61 -4.45 -17.64
C LEU A 213 16.91 -3.55 -18.67
N ARG A 214 15.62 -3.35 -18.52
CA ARG A 214 14.85 -2.43 -19.38
C ARG A 214 15.31 -0.98 -19.26
N LEU A 215 15.72 -0.52 -18.04
CA LEU A 215 16.36 0.80 -17.88
C LEU A 215 17.68 0.89 -18.67
N ARG A 216 18.50 -0.18 -18.66
CA ARG A 216 19.76 -0.25 -19.44
C ARG A 216 19.50 -0.09 -20.94
N GLU A 217 18.42 -0.67 -21.47
CA GLU A 217 18.03 -0.57 -22.86
C GLU A 217 17.44 0.81 -23.22
N ALA A 218 16.66 1.40 -22.32
CA ALA A 218 15.88 2.62 -22.58
C ALA A 218 16.65 3.92 -22.28
N ILE A 219 17.62 3.90 -21.35
CA ILE A 219 18.33 5.08 -20.88
C ILE A 219 19.82 4.94 -21.21
N PRO A 220 20.34 5.76 -22.14
CA PRO A 220 21.78 5.76 -22.43
C PRO A 220 22.61 6.01 -21.16
N ASP A 221 23.63 5.18 -20.96
CA ASP A 221 24.57 5.30 -19.82
C ASP A 221 23.87 5.33 -18.43
N VAL A 222 22.78 4.56 -18.24
CA VAL A 222 22.06 4.54 -16.95
C VAL A 222 22.97 4.13 -15.79
N GLU A 223 23.91 3.22 -16.04
CA GLU A 223 24.89 2.76 -15.03
C GLU A 223 25.80 3.92 -14.60
N GLY A 224 26.35 4.68 -15.55
CA GLY A 224 27.16 5.86 -15.26
C GLY A 224 26.36 6.97 -14.57
N ARG A 225 25.09 7.16 -14.93
CA ARG A 225 24.20 8.11 -14.26
C ARG A 225 23.92 7.71 -12.81
N LEU A 226 23.62 6.44 -12.54
CA LEU A 226 23.45 5.92 -11.19
C LEU A 226 24.75 6.02 -10.37
N ALA A 227 25.92 5.76 -10.97
CA ALA A 227 27.20 5.95 -10.33
C ALA A 227 27.43 7.43 -9.95
N LYS A 228 27.06 8.39 -10.82
CA LYS A 228 27.13 9.83 -10.50
C LYS A 228 26.22 10.20 -9.33
N VAL A 229 24.99 9.63 -9.25
CA VAL A 229 24.10 9.84 -8.09
C VAL A 229 24.74 9.30 -6.82
N ARG A 230 25.34 8.09 -6.83
CA ARG A 230 26.07 7.53 -5.68
C ARG A 230 27.21 8.44 -5.23
N GLU A 231 28.06 8.89 -6.16
CA GLU A 231 29.18 9.80 -5.85
C GLU A 231 28.70 11.15 -5.29
N ARG A 232 27.58 11.67 -5.81
CA ARG A 232 26.96 12.88 -5.26
C ARG A 232 26.47 12.66 -3.82
N LEU A 233 25.73 11.58 -3.55
CA LEU A 233 25.31 11.23 -2.19
C LEU A 233 26.52 11.19 -1.25
N LYS A 234 27.58 10.48 -1.65
CA LYS A 234 28.82 10.36 -0.89
C LYS A 234 29.50 11.73 -0.66
N SER A 235 29.59 12.59 -1.67
CA SER A 235 30.17 13.93 -1.56
C SER A 235 29.43 14.84 -0.58
N LEU A 236 28.16 14.58 -0.35
CA LEU A 236 27.28 15.28 0.61
C LEU A 236 27.30 14.64 2.01
N GLY A 237 28.07 13.57 2.22
CA GLY A 237 28.11 12.82 3.48
C GLY A 237 26.90 11.90 3.70
N LEU A 238 26.17 11.58 2.62
CA LEU A 238 25.03 10.66 2.64
C LEU A 238 25.47 9.24 2.25
N ASN A 239 24.70 8.23 2.62
CA ASN A 239 24.99 6.86 2.22
C ASN A 239 24.73 6.69 0.69
N PRO A 240 25.74 6.32 -0.12
CA PRO A 240 25.58 6.13 -1.56
C PRO A 240 24.60 5.01 -1.93
N ASP A 241 24.44 4.00 -1.06
CA ASP A 241 23.55 2.87 -1.31
C ASP A 241 22.06 3.25 -1.15
N GLN A 242 21.76 4.43 -0.62
CA GLN A 242 20.40 4.97 -0.62
C GLN A 242 19.81 5.14 -2.03
N VAL A 243 20.63 5.10 -3.08
CA VAL A 243 20.16 5.01 -4.48
C VAL A 243 19.21 3.83 -4.70
N HIS A 244 19.32 2.76 -3.91
CA HIS A 244 18.42 1.61 -3.99
C HIS A 244 16.96 1.96 -3.66
N GLY A 245 16.69 3.05 -2.93
CA GLY A 245 15.33 3.57 -2.72
C GLY A 245 14.60 3.97 -4.00
N LEU A 246 15.33 4.16 -5.11
CA LEU A 246 14.75 4.37 -6.44
C LEU A 246 13.94 3.16 -6.94
N TYR A 247 14.01 1.99 -6.28
CA TYR A 247 13.17 0.85 -6.62
C TYR A 247 11.68 1.22 -6.69
N SER A 248 11.26 2.20 -5.89
CA SER A 248 9.88 2.70 -5.87
C SER A 248 9.44 3.36 -7.20
N PHE A 249 10.35 3.66 -8.09
CA PHE A 249 10.09 4.21 -9.42
C PHE A 249 10.15 3.16 -10.54
N LEU A 250 10.66 1.96 -10.26
CA LEU A 250 10.73 0.88 -11.26
C LEU A 250 9.32 0.48 -11.69
N GLY A 251 9.08 0.44 -13.01
CA GLY A 251 7.80 0.03 -13.59
C GLY A 251 6.62 0.93 -13.24
N LYS A 252 6.83 2.14 -12.72
CA LYS A 252 5.77 3.05 -12.25
C LYS A 252 5.03 3.74 -13.39
N GLY A 253 4.34 2.95 -14.22
CA GLY A 253 3.57 3.47 -15.34
C GLY A 253 3.60 2.57 -16.55
N VAL A 254 3.17 3.11 -17.69
CA VAL A 254 3.15 2.40 -18.96
C VAL A 254 4.57 2.34 -19.54
N THR A 255 4.93 1.21 -20.14
CA THR A 255 6.21 1.01 -20.83
C THR A 255 6.50 2.14 -21.84
N GLY A 256 7.74 2.62 -21.86
CA GLY A 256 8.18 3.76 -22.67
C GLY A 256 7.90 5.14 -22.05
N VAL A 257 7.05 5.21 -21.02
CA VAL A 257 6.75 6.45 -20.29
C VAL A 257 7.48 6.49 -18.96
N TRP A 258 7.44 5.38 -18.19
CA TRP A 258 8.08 5.33 -16.89
C TRP A 258 9.60 5.40 -16.96
N GLU A 259 10.22 4.84 -18.02
CA GLU A 259 11.67 4.92 -18.25
C GLU A 259 12.13 6.37 -18.47
N LYS A 260 11.35 7.14 -19.24
CA LYS A 260 11.63 8.58 -19.43
C LYS A 260 11.48 9.36 -18.11
N GLY A 261 10.44 9.04 -17.34
CA GLY A 261 10.22 9.63 -16.01
C GLY A 261 11.36 9.30 -15.05
N PHE A 262 11.86 8.07 -15.08
CA PHE A 262 13.01 7.65 -14.31
C PHE A 262 14.28 8.41 -14.69
N ALA A 263 14.56 8.56 -16.00
CA ALA A 263 15.69 9.32 -16.49
C ALA A 263 15.65 10.79 -16.03
N ALA A 264 14.49 11.45 -16.16
CA ALA A 264 14.29 12.82 -15.69
C ALA A 264 14.47 12.94 -14.16
N HIS A 265 14.08 11.91 -13.40
CA HIS A 265 14.27 11.88 -11.94
C HIS A 265 15.75 11.76 -11.56
N LEU A 266 16.54 10.95 -12.29
CA LEU A 266 18.00 10.89 -12.10
C LEU A 266 18.67 12.24 -12.30
N GLU A 267 18.34 12.98 -13.38
CA GLU A 267 18.87 14.32 -13.63
C GLU A 267 18.50 15.28 -12.49
N LYS A 268 17.23 15.24 -12.06
CA LYS A 268 16.78 16.05 -10.92
C LYS A 268 17.59 15.77 -9.65
N LEU A 269 17.91 14.52 -9.35
CA LEU A 269 18.70 14.15 -8.17
C LEU A 269 20.14 14.70 -8.25
N LEU A 270 20.72 14.77 -9.44
CA LEU A 270 22.06 15.33 -9.66
C LEU A 270 22.11 16.84 -9.42
N GLU A 271 21.02 17.56 -9.62
CA GLU A 271 20.91 19.02 -9.47
C GLU A 271 20.32 19.45 -8.13
N MET A 272 19.66 18.54 -7.41
CA MET A 272 18.89 18.83 -6.19
C MET A 272 19.78 19.39 -5.08
N PRO A 273 19.38 20.48 -4.39
CA PRO A 273 20.08 21.00 -3.19
C PRO A 273 20.22 19.93 -2.10
N LYS A 274 21.27 20.06 -1.26
CA LYS A 274 21.56 19.08 -0.21
C LYS A 274 20.36 18.89 0.74
N GLU A 275 19.77 19.97 1.21
CA GLU A 275 18.64 19.93 2.14
C GLU A 275 17.41 19.23 1.55
N GLU A 276 17.14 19.48 0.26
CA GLU A 276 16.05 18.78 -0.44
C GLU A 276 16.37 17.31 -0.65
N LEU A 277 17.62 16.98 -0.96
CA LEU A 277 18.07 15.60 -1.14
C LEU A 277 18.02 14.84 0.19
N GLU A 278 18.41 15.46 1.32
CA GLU A 278 18.30 14.88 2.65
C GLU A 278 16.84 14.64 3.06
N LYS A 279 15.94 15.57 2.73
CA LYS A 279 14.50 15.43 2.96
C LYS A 279 13.92 14.31 2.08
N SER A 280 14.20 14.34 0.77
CA SER A 280 13.80 13.30 -0.19
C SER A 280 14.35 11.93 0.23
N ASN A 281 15.55 11.89 0.78
CA ASN A 281 16.19 10.70 1.31
C ASN A 281 15.42 10.11 2.49
N ARG A 282 14.98 10.93 3.44
CA ARG A 282 14.14 10.49 4.55
C ARG A 282 12.77 9.98 4.09
N ASP A 283 12.20 10.62 3.07
CA ASP A 283 10.84 10.37 2.61
C ASP A 283 10.76 9.25 1.54
N ASN A 284 11.76 9.13 0.66
CA ASN A 284 11.75 8.23 -0.50
C ASN A 284 12.85 7.17 -0.50
N PHE A 285 13.96 7.39 0.21
CA PHE A 285 15.06 6.44 0.35
C PHE A 285 15.17 5.92 1.78
N GLY A 286 14.19 6.29 2.62
CA GLY A 286 14.16 5.92 4.02
C GLY A 286 14.05 4.40 4.18
N THR A 287 14.61 3.94 5.25
CA THR A 287 14.36 2.64 5.84
C THR A 287 12.89 2.31 5.82
N VAL A 288 12.56 1.06 5.53
CA VAL A 288 11.23 0.51 5.78
C VAL A 288 10.81 0.92 7.19
N SER A 289 9.66 1.56 7.33
CA SER A 289 9.21 1.98 8.66
C SER A 289 9.07 0.75 9.55
N LEU A 290 9.36 0.90 10.84
CA LEU A 290 9.30 -0.23 11.76
C LEU A 290 7.87 -0.82 11.83
N LEU A 291 6.85 0.03 11.72
CA LEU A 291 5.45 -0.40 11.61
C LEU A 291 5.22 -1.27 10.36
N ASN A 292 5.71 -0.83 9.21
CA ASN A 292 5.62 -1.61 7.97
C ASN A 292 6.33 -2.95 8.13
N TYR A 293 7.54 -2.96 8.66
CA TYR A 293 8.33 -4.18 8.85
C TYR A 293 7.63 -5.21 9.75
N ILE A 294 7.04 -4.78 10.87
CA ILE A 294 6.29 -5.66 11.78
C ILE A 294 5.07 -6.25 11.07
N LEU A 295 4.27 -5.41 10.43
CA LEU A 295 3.04 -5.83 9.79
C LEU A 295 3.27 -6.67 8.53
N SER A 296 4.31 -6.36 7.76
CA SER A 296 4.72 -7.16 6.61
C SER A 296 5.16 -8.56 7.06
N SER A 297 5.98 -8.65 8.10
CA SER A 297 6.42 -9.94 8.64
C SER A 297 5.25 -10.80 9.13
N ALA A 298 4.23 -10.20 9.75
CA ALA A 298 3.05 -10.92 10.20
C ALA A 298 2.11 -11.38 9.07
N ASN A 299 2.06 -10.66 7.95
CA ASN A 299 1.12 -10.94 6.86
C ASN A 299 1.74 -11.66 5.66
N PHE A 300 2.99 -11.31 5.28
CA PHE A 300 3.61 -11.81 4.05
C PHE A 300 4.63 -12.92 4.29
N THR A 301 5.26 -12.96 5.47
CA THR A 301 6.33 -13.90 5.79
C THR A 301 6.04 -14.67 7.09
N PRO A 302 4.91 -15.40 7.19
CA PRO A 302 4.50 -16.04 8.44
C PRO A 302 5.59 -17.00 8.96
N GLY A 303 6.06 -16.75 10.19
CA GLY A 303 7.14 -17.53 10.82
C GLY A 303 8.56 -17.08 10.48
N GLU A 304 8.71 -16.06 9.65
CA GLU A 304 9.99 -15.43 9.30
C GLU A 304 9.86 -13.89 9.38
N THR A 305 10.86 -13.16 8.95
CA THR A 305 10.77 -11.70 8.76
C THR A 305 11.10 -11.34 7.32
N ASP A 306 10.63 -10.18 6.87
CA ASP A 306 10.95 -9.68 5.53
C ASP A 306 12.46 -9.64 5.28
N ARG A 307 13.27 -9.31 6.31
CA ARG A 307 14.73 -9.26 6.20
C ARG A 307 15.35 -10.64 5.98
N THR A 308 14.87 -11.67 6.65
CA THR A 308 15.37 -13.04 6.47
C THR A 308 15.00 -13.57 5.09
N ILE A 309 13.79 -13.32 4.62
CA ILE A 309 13.35 -13.67 3.26
C ILE A 309 14.14 -12.88 2.21
N ALA A 310 14.34 -11.57 2.39
CA ALA A 310 15.10 -10.74 1.46
C ALA A 310 16.54 -11.21 1.30
N LYS A 311 17.20 -11.64 2.39
CA LYS A 311 18.54 -12.21 2.35
C LYS A 311 18.58 -13.49 1.50
N ARG A 312 17.72 -14.46 1.77
CA ARG A 312 17.63 -15.72 0.99
C ARG A 312 17.31 -15.46 -0.49
N THR A 313 16.41 -14.52 -0.76
CA THR A 313 16.06 -14.10 -2.12
C THR A 313 17.26 -13.52 -2.87
N SER A 314 18.08 -12.71 -2.18
CA SER A 314 19.31 -12.13 -2.78
C SER A 314 20.36 -13.18 -3.14
N GLU A 315 20.42 -14.28 -2.38
CA GLU A 315 21.28 -15.42 -2.69
C GLU A 315 20.78 -16.19 -3.93
N LEU A 316 19.46 -16.31 -4.12
CA LEU A 316 18.86 -17.04 -5.22
C LEU A 316 18.79 -16.25 -6.53
N VAL A 317 18.61 -14.94 -6.45
CA VAL A 317 18.52 -14.04 -7.62
C VAL A 317 19.54 -12.91 -7.46
N PRO A 318 20.80 -13.12 -7.86
CA PRO A 318 21.86 -12.11 -7.71
C PRO A 318 21.61 -10.93 -8.66
N TYR A 319 21.98 -9.72 -8.21
CA TYR A 319 21.95 -8.49 -8.99
C TYR A 319 23.34 -8.05 -9.39
N GLU A 320 23.45 -7.37 -10.54
CA GLU A 320 24.67 -6.64 -10.88
C GLU A 320 24.83 -5.38 -9.98
N PRO A 321 26.06 -4.94 -9.65
CA PRO A 321 26.30 -3.86 -8.66
C PRO A 321 25.64 -2.51 -9.00
N TRP A 322 25.32 -2.25 -10.27
CA TRP A 322 24.66 -1.01 -10.69
C TRP A 322 23.16 -1.03 -10.46
N MET A 323 22.53 -2.21 -10.38
CA MET A 323 21.08 -2.40 -10.32
C MET A 323 20.49 -1.84 -9.02
N ILE A 324 19.25 -1.40 -9.12
CA ILE A 324 18.46 -0.93 -8.00
C ILE A 324 17.81 -2.13 -7.32
N ASP A 325 17.97 -2.23 -6.01
CA ASP A 325 17.65 -3.42 -5.22
C ASP A 325 16.74 -3.09 -4.03
N GLU A 326 15.46 -3.51 -4.09
CA GLU A 326 14.52 -3.39 -2.96
C GLU A 326 14.98 -4.21 -1.75
N ASN A 327 15.57 -5.39 -1.96
CA ASN A 327 16.01 -6.23 -0.85
C ASN A 327 17.12 -5.57 -0.03
N TRP A 328 17.94 -4.72 -0.66
CA TRP A 328 18.86 -3.88 0.08
C TRP A 328 18.09 -2.95 1.04
N VAL A 329 17.03 -2.28 0.57
CA VAL A 329 16.21 -1.38 1.40
C VAL A 329 15.55 -2.14 2.56
N ILE A 330 15.00 -3.32 2.30
CA ILE A 330 14.40 -4.18 3.34
C ILE A 330 15.46 -4.61 4.36
N SER A 331 16.70 -4.90 3.93
CA SER A 331 17.79 -5.26 4.82
C SER A 331 18.19 -4.14 5.79
N GLN A 332 17.89 -2.89 5.46
CA GLN A 332 18.16 -1.70 6.28
C GLN A 332 17.02 -1.35 7.26
N ALA A 333 16.12 -2.28 7.56
CA ALA A 333 14.94 -2.04 8.42
C ALA A 333 15.27 -1.39 9.79
N GLY A 334 16.45 -1.63 10.37
CA GLY A 334 16.91 -1.00 11.60
C GLY A 334 17.40 0.46 11.43
N GLY A 335 17.75 0.86 10.22
CA GLY A 335 18.12 2.23 9.85
C GLY A 335 19.41 2.76 10.51
N GLY A 336 20.31 1.90 10.98
CA GLY A 336 21.53 2.30 11.66
C GLY A 336 21.32 2.87 13.09
N VAL A 337 20.08 2.87 13.59
CA VAL A 337 19.76 3.28 14.97
C VAL A 337 19.95 2.09 15.91
N PRO A 338 20.87 2.12 16.89
CA PRO A 338 21.27 0.93 17.66
C PRO A 338 20.11 0.16 18.31
N TRP A 339 19.14 0.84 18.91
CA TRP A 339 18.02 0.14 19.55
C TRP A 339 17.08 -0.51 18.51
N ARG A 340 16.89 0.12 17.35
CA ARG A 340 16.08 -0.45 16.25
C ARG A 340 16.78 -1.67 15.64
N GLU A 341 18.08 -1.62 15.45
CA GLU A 341 18.87 -2.77 14.97
C GLU A 341 18.73 -3.95 15.92
N ASN A 342 18.83 -3.71 17.24
CA ASN A 342 18.62 -4.75 18.25
C ASN A 342 17.20 -5.29 18.23
N PHE A 343 16.20 -4.42 18.04
CA PHE A 343 14.79 -4.80 17.94
C PHE A 343 14.55 -5.68 16.70
N VAL A 344 15.00 -5.26 15.53
CA VAL A 344 14.88 -6.01 14.28
C VAL A 344 15.61 -7.35 14.37
N ALA A 345 16.81 -7.37 14.95
CA ALA A 345 17.56 -8.61 15.19
C ALA A 345 16.88 -9.57 16.19
N ALA A 346 16.14 -9.03 17.16
CA ALA A 346 15.32 -9.84 18.05
C ALA A 346 14.10 -10.43 17.32
N MET A 347 13.46 -9.66 16.44
CA MET A 347 12.38 -10.13 15.57
C MET A 347 12.84 -11.23 14.61
N ASP A 348 14.04 -11.13 14.01
CA ASP A 348 14.58 -12.17 13.13
C ASP A 348 14.72 -13.52 13.85
N LYS A 349 15.04 -13.48 15.14
CA LYS A 349 15.14 -14.70 15.98
C LYS A 349 13.76 -15.20 16.44
N ARG A 350 12.81 -14.30 16.61
CA ARG A 350 11.46 -14.60 17.09
C ARG A 350 10.43 -13.71 16.34
N PRO A 351 10.05 -14.09 15.12
CA PRO A 351 9.10 -13.35 14.32
C PRO A 351 7.78 -13.09 15.03
N PRO A 352 7.07 -12.00 14.70
CA PRO A 352 5.73 -11.76 15.24
C PRO A 352 4.75 -12.87 14.80
N PRO A 353 3.66 -13.08 15.53
CA PRO A 353 2.67 -14.09 15.16
C PRO A 353 2.07 -13.76 13.79
N ALA A 354 1.87 -14.81 12.98
CA ALA A 354 1.19 -14.71 11.71
C ALA A 354 -0.25 -14.21 11.90
N THR A 355 -0.69 -13.35 10.99
CA THR A 355 -2.10 -12.94 10.93
C THR A 355 -2.95 -14.14 10.48
N PRO A 356 -3.97 -14.54 11.23
CA PRO A 356 -4.85 -15.63 10.82
C PRO A 356 -5.74 -15.19 9.65
N PHE A 357 -5.97 -16.10 8.69
CA PHE A 357 -6.91 -15.94 7.60
C PHE A 357 -7.94 -17.08 7.62
N ALA A 358 -9.14 -16.80 7.10
CA ALA A 358 -10.11 -17.84 6.78
C ALA A 358 -9.50 -18.81 5.74
N SER A 359 -9.85 -20.08 5.81
CA SER A 359 -9.33 -21.10 4.90
C SER A 359 -9.63 -20.77 3.42
N VAL A 360 -8.88 -21.33 2.50
CA VAL A 360 -9.12 -21.14 1.05
C VAL A 360 -10.57 -21.50 0.65
N PRO A 361 -11.18 -22.62 1.14
CA PRO A 361 -12.59 -22.90 0.88
C PRO A 361 -13.55 -21.83 1.40
N GLU A 362 -13.32 -21.29 2.61
CA GLU A 362 -14.13 -20.19 3.16
C GLU A 362 -13.99 -18.90 2.36
N LEU A 363 -12.77 -18.54 1.96
CA LEU A 363 -12.54 -17.39 1.10
C LEU A 363 -13.21 -17.55 -0.26
N ARG A 364 -13.18 -18.73 -0.87
CA ARG A 364 -13.93 -19.04 -2.10
C ARG A 364 -15.44 -18.93 -1.89
N ALA A 365 -15.95 -19.39 -0.76
CA ALA A 365 -17.36 -19.22 -0.41
C ALA A 365 -17.74 -17.74 -0.26
N ALA A 366 -16.89 -16.93 0.38
CA ALA A 366 -17.07 -15.49 0.47
C ALA A 366 -17.06 -14.81 -0.92
N ILE A 367 -16.11 -15.19 -1.78
CA ILE A 367 -16.03 -14.71 -3.16
C ILE A 367 -17.27 -15.08 -3.97
N ALA A 368 -17.81 -16.30 -3.79
CA ALA A 368 -19.03 -16.74 -4.46
C ALA A 368 -20.27 -15.87 -4.14
N LEU A 369 -20.27 -15.21 -2.99
CA LEU A 369 -21.34 -14.28 -2.58
C LEU A 369 -21.13 -12.85 -3.09
N ASN A 370 -20.00 -12.55 -3.68
CA ASN A 370 -19.60 -11.21 -4.10
C ASN A 370 -19.16 -11.22 -5.57
N SER A 371 -19.16 -10.06 -6.21
CA SER A 371 -18.54 -9.88 -7.53
C SER A 371 -17.11 -9.41 -7.33
N VAL A 372 -16.16 -10.13 -7.90
CA VAL A 372 -14.72 -9.88 -7.69
C VAL A 372 -14.01 -9.65 -9.02
N LEU A 373 -13.26 -8.56 -9.12
CA LEU A 373 -12.37 -8.27 -10.23
C LEU A 373 -10.92 -8.27 -9.74
N PHE A 374 -10.06 -9.11 -10.31
CA PHE A 374 -8.62 -9.07 -10.10
C PHE A 374 -7.94 -8.32 -11.24
N THR A 375 -7.07 -7.36 -10.91
CA THR A 375 -6.37 -6.55 -11.91
C THR A 375 -4.85 -6.64 -11.75
N PRO A 376 -4.20 -7.68 -12.34
CA PRO A 376 -2.76 -7.71 -12.52
C PRO A 376 -2.28 -6.51 -13.35
N ALA A 377 -1.09 -5.99 -13.09
CA ALA A 377 -0.51 -4.89 -13.86
C ALA A 377 0.81 -5.29 -14.52
N ASP A 378 1.00 -4.89 -15.80
CA ASP A 378 2.06 -5.42 -16.67
C ASP A 378 3.50 -5.12 -16.21
N ASN A 379 3.72 -3.99 -15.54
CA ASN A 379 5.04 -3.52 -15.11
C ASN A 379 5.12 -3.41 -13.57
N ASP A 380 4.41 -4.23 -12.83
CA ASP A 380 4.38 -4.15 -11.38
C ASP A 380 5.64 -4.74 -10.76
N ALA A 381 6.46 -3.86 -10.16
CA ALA A 381 7.68 -4.25 -9.47
C ALA A 381 7.43 -4.88 -8.07
N TYR A 382 6.24 -4.69 -7.51
CA TYR A 382 5.91 -5.13 -6.14
C TYR A 382 5.06 -6.40 -6.11
N VAL A 383 4.09 -6.49 -7.02
CA VAL A 383 3.19 -7.64 -7.17
C VAL A 383 3.21 -8.04 -8.65
N PRO A 384 4.23 -8.79 -9.09
CA PRO A 384 4.40 -9.15 -10.49
C PRO A 384 3.17 -9.86 -11.04
N ALA A 385 2.75 -9.48 -12.25
CA ALA A 385 1.51 -9.97 -12.85
C ALA A 385 1.42 -11.50 -12.90
N GLU A 386 2.51 -12.19 -13.24
CA GLU A 386 2.51 -13.64 -13.37
C GLU A 386 2.35 -14.32 -12.00
N THR A 387 3.12 -13.91 -11.00
CA THR A 387 3.01 -14.42 -9.62
C THR A 387 1.60 -14.14 -9.06
N TYR A 388 1.05 -12.96 -9.36
CA TYR A 388 -0.28 -12.59 -8.92
C TYR A 388 -1.37 -13.45 -9.57
N VAL A 389 -1.27 -13.75 -10.87
CA VAL A 389 -2.21 -14.64 -11.57
C VAL A 389 -2.15 -16.06 -10.99
N GLU A 390 -0.97 -16.56 -10.67
CA GLU A 390 -0.82 -17.86 -9.99
C GLU A 390 -1.49 -17.86 -8.60
N ALA A 391 -1.33 -16.77 -7.82
CA ALA A 391 -1.99 -16.64 -6.53
C ALA A 391 -3.52 -16.55 -6.64
N ILE A 392 -4.04 -15.82 -7.64
CA ILE A 392 -5.48 -15.69 -7.92
C ILE A 392 -6.13 -17.06 -8.19
N ALA A 393 -5.43 -17.99 -8.88
CA ALA A 393 -5.96 -19.29 -9.22
C ALA A 393 -6.48 -20.07 -7.99
N LYS A 394 -5.94 -19.83 -6.80
CA LYS A 394 -6.42 -20.42 -5.53
C LYS A 394 -7.84 -19.95 -5.17
N PHE A 395 -8.22 -18.76 -5.60
CA PHE A 395 -9.43 -18.04 -5.20
C PHE A 395 -10.44 -17.88 -6.32
N GLU A 396 -10.14 -18.39 -7.52
CA GLU A 396 -11.04 -18.28 -8.66
C GLU A 396 -12.34 -19.05 -8.43
N VAL A 397 -13.47 -18.34 -8.62
CA VAL A 397 -14.83 -18.88 -8.52
C VAL A 397 -15.57 -18.54 -9.82
N PRO A 398 -15.90 -19.53 -10.67
CA PRO A 398 -16.59 -19.27 -11.91
C PRO A 398 -17.89 -18.46 -11.71
N GLY A 399 -18.09 -17.44 -12.53
CA GLY A 399 -19.26 -16.56 -12.46
C GLY A 399 -19.13 -15.40 -11.44
N SER A 400 -18.31 -15.54 -10.41
CA SER A 400 -18.09 -14.49 -9.40
C SER A 400 -16.77 -13.76 -9.57
N THR A 401 -15.76 -14.39 -10.18
CA THR A 401 -14.45 -13.80 -10.41
C THR A 401 -14.24 -13.44 -11.88
N ARG A 402 -13.56 -12.31 -12.08
CA ARG A 402 -13.05 -11.88 -13.39
C ARG A 402 -11.60 -11.45 -13.23
N ILE A 403 -10.77 -11.74 -14.19
CA ILE A 403 -9.37 -11.29 -14.25
C ILE A 403 -9.24 -10.36 -15.46
N GLN A 404 -8.70 -9.17 -15.26
CA GLN A 404 -8.43 -8.21 -16.32
C GLN A 404 -7.06 -7.58 -16.13
N ARG A 405 -6.12 -7.91 -17.00
CA ARG A 405 -4.78 -7.34 -16.99
C ARG A 405 -4.83 -5.85 -17.38
N LEU A 406 -4.09 -5.02 -16.65
CA LEU A 406 -4.03 -3.58 -16.89
C LEU A 406 -2.63 -3.18 -17.39
N PRO A 407 -2.53 -2.25 -18.36
CA PRO A 407 -1.25 -1.64 -18.70
C PRO A 407 -0.78 -0.74 -17.56
N GLY A 408 0.53 -0.73 -17.31
CA GLY A 408 1.14 0.11 -16.28
C GLY A 408 1.69 -0.67 -15.10
N GLY A 409 1.99 0.04 -14.01
CA GLY A 409 2.61 -0.52 -12.81
C GLY A 409 1.64 -0.62 -11.63
N HIS A 410 2.20 -0.65 -10.45
CA HIS A 410 1.51 -0.93 -9.16
C HIS A 410 0.25 -0.09 -8.85
N SER A 411 0.06 1.04 -9.49
CA SER A 411 -1.13 1.90 -9.32
C SER A 411 -2.02 1.95 -10.57
N ALA A 412 -1.94 0.96 -11.47
CA ALA A 412 -2.62 0.95 -12.76
C ALA A 412 -4.14 1.17 -12.66
N ILE A 413 -4.80 0.67 -11.60
CA ILE A 413 -6.25 0.84 -11.39
C ILE A 413 -6.66 2.31 -11.25
N PHE A 414 -5.78 3.18 -10.78
CA PHE A 414 -6.04 4.62 -10.61
C PHE A 414 -5.70 5.46 -11.84
N LEU A 415 -5.13 4.84 -12.87
CA LEU A 415 -4.92 5.48 -14.18
C LEU A 415 -6.21 5.45 -15.01
N GLU A 416 -6.21 6.15 -16.15
CA GLU A 416 -7.41 6.26 -16.99
C GLU A 416 -7.89 4.90 -17.52
N GLU A 417 -6.98 4.03 -17.97
CA GLU A 417 -7.32 2.68 -18.42
C GLU A 417 -7.90 1.81 -17.32
N GLY A 418 -7.30 1.86 -16.12
CA GLY A 418 -7.80 1.16 -14.95
C GLY A 418 -9.17 1.64 -14.53
N HIS A 419 -9.40 2.95 -14.57
CA HIS A 419 -10.73 3.52 -14.30
C HIS A 419 -11.77 3.07 -15.33
N ARG A 420 -11.42 3.07 -16.62
CA ARG A 420 -12.32 2.55 -17.67
C ARG A 420 -12.67 1.07 -17.45
N ALA A 421 -11.68 0.25 -17.10
CA ALA A 421 -11.88 -1.16 -16.76
C ALA A 421 -12.80 -1.32 -15.55
N PHE A 422 -12.60 -0.53 -14.50
CA PHE A 422 -13.48 -0.49 -13.33
C PHE A 422 -14.90 -0.12 -13.68
N LEU A 423 -15.12 0.96 -14.45
CA LEU A 423 -16.46 1.41 -14.87
C LEU A 423 -17.19 0.35 -15.70
N ALA A 424 -16.50 -0.28 -16.67
CA ALA A 424 -17.08 -1.33 -17.51
C ALA A 424 -17.51 -2.54 -16.69
N TRP A 425 -16.67 -2.95 -15.72
CA TRP A 425 -17.01 -4.04 -14.82
C TRP A 425 -18.13 -3.66 -13.84
N ALA A 426 -18.07 -2.52 -13.18
CA ALA A 426 -19.08 -2.06 -12.24
C ALA A 426 -20.46 -1.89 -12.91
N GLY A 427 -20.48 -1.38 -14.16
CA GLY A 427 -21.69 -1.28 -14.97
C GLY A 427 -22.29 -2.64 -15.35
N SER A 428 -21.48 -3.71 -15.45
CA SER A 428 -21.97 -5.07 -15.70
C SER A 428 -22.64 -5.73 -14.48
N LEU A 429 -22.55 -5.10 -13.30
CA LEU A 429 -23.16 -5.56 -12.05
C LEU A 429 -24.51 -4.85 -11.75
N ALA A 430 -24.99 -4.03 -12.69
CA ALA A 430 -26.20 -3.24 -12.55
C ALA A 430 -27.47 -4.10 -12.54
#